data_9286ba5b573123ae803723b8d2855110
#
_entry.id   9286ba5b573123ae803723b8d2855110
#
_cell.length_a   1.000
_cell.length_b   1.000
_cell.length_c   1.000
_cell.angle_alpha   90.00
_cell.angle_beta   90.00
_cell.angle_gamma   90.00
#
_symmetry.space_group_name_H-M   'P 1'
#
loop_
_entity.id
_entity.type
_entity.pdbx_description
1 polymer ?
#
loop_
_entity_poly.entity_id
_entity_poly.type
_entity_poly.pdbx_seq_one_letter_code
_entity_poly.pdbx_strand_id
1 'polypeptide(L)'
;ARRLSGGEQQRLALARALARDPDILFLDEPTASLDPAATKAIEDIVRAVTARGVKVVMSTHDLGQAKRLAGNVVLLHRGRLIETGPAEEFFAAPRTPEARKFIAGELLV
;
A
#
# COMPACT_ATOMS: atom_id res chain seq x y z
N ALA A 1 -24.48 -1.84 21.06
CA ALA A 1 -23.47 -1.11 20.30
C ALA A 1 -23.54 -1.51 18.83
N ARG A 2 -23.44 -0.55 17.95
CA ARG A 2 -23.46 -0.78 16.51
C ARG A 2 -22.18 -1.47 16.06
N ARG A 3 -22.34 -2.50 15.24
CA ARG A 3 -21.20 -3.21 14.65
C ARG A 3 -20.68 -2.43 13.45
N LEU A 4 -19.40 -2.13 13.45
CA LEU A 4 -18.77 -1.41 12.34
C LEU A 4 -18.47 -2.35 11.18
N SER A 5 -18.57 -1.85 9.93
CA SER A 5 -18.08 -2.57 8.75
C SER A 5 -16.55 -2.64 8.77
N GLY A 6 -15.97 -3.50 7.92
CA GLY A 6 -14.51 -3.58 7.77
C GLY A 6 -13.89 -2.24 7.39
N GLY A 7 -14.51 -1.53 6.44
CA GLY A 7 -14.05 -0.21 6.02
C GLY A 7 -14.15 0.84 7.12
N GLU A 8 -15.23 0.82 7.90
CA GLU A 8 -15.39 1.73 9.03
C GLU A 8 -14.35 1.46 10.12
N GLN A 9 -14.09 0.18 10.42
CA GLN A 9 -13.07 -0.22 11.38
C GLN A 9 -11.69 0.27 10.95
N GLN A 10 -11.37 0.12 9.67
CA GLN A 10 -10.09 0.52 9.12
C GLN A 10 -9.91 2.05 9.17
N ARG A 11 -10.96 2.80 8.81
CA ARG A 11 -10.93 4.26 8.91
C ARG A 11 -10.77 4.73 10.36
N LEU A 12 -11.42 4.07 11.29
CA LEU A 12 -11.30 4.40 12.70
C LEU A 12 -9.88 4.14 13.22
N ALA A 13 -9.30 3.00 12.84
CA ALA A 13 -7.92 2.67 13.20
C ALA A 13 -6.95 3.71 12.66
N LEU A 14 -7.15 4.15 11.41
CA LEU A 14 -6.32 5.15 10.77
C LEU A 14 -6.45 6.50 11.48
N ALA A 15 -7.67 6.91 11.82
CA ALA A 15 -7.91 8.14 12.55
C ALA A 15 -7.22 8.14 13.92
N ARG A 16 -7.25 7.01 14.62
CA ARG A 16 -6.57 6.87 15.92
C ARG A 16 -5.05 7.00 15.78
N ALA A 17 -4.49 6.39 14.74
CA ALA A 17 -3.05 6.48 14.47
C ALA A 17 -2.66 7.92 14.16
N LEU A 18 -3.46 8.63 13.35
CA LEU A 18 -3.19 10.00 12.95
C LEU A 18 -3.37 11.00 14.09
N ALA A 19 -4.22 10.69 15.07
CA ALA A 19 -4.42 11.55 16.24
C ALA A 19 -3.14 11.70 17.07
N ARG A 20 -2.18 10.80 16.92
CA ARG A 20 -0.88 10.88 17.58
C ARG A 20 0.13 11.76 16.83
N ASP A 21 -0.26 12.35 15.71
CA ASP A 21 0.57 13.22 14.87
C ASP A 21 1.91 12.56 14.51
N PRO A 22 1.89 11.41 13.82
CA PRO A 22 3.11 10.66 13.53
C PRO A 22 3.90 11.28 12.39
N ASP A 23 5.23 11.08 12.41
CA ASP A 23 6.10 11.39 11.27
C ASP A 23 6.07 10.27 10.23
N ILE A 24 5.90 9.04 10.70
CA ILE A 24 5.86 7.83 9.86
C ILE A 24 4.63 7.00 10.25
N LEU A 25 3.93 6.50 9.26
CA LEU A 25 2.77 5.63 9.45
C LEU A 25 3.01 4.32 8.71
N PHE A 26 2.88 3.19 9.41
CA PHE A 26 3.01 1.85 8.83
C PHE A 26 1.64 1.22 8.67
N LEU A 27 1.32 0.77 7.46
CA LEU A 27 0.05 0.13 7.12
C LEU A 27 0.32 -1.23 6.49
N ASP A 28 -0.23 -2.29 7.08
CA ASP A 28 -0.08 -3.65 6.57
C ASP A 28 -1.36 -4.06 5.84
N GLU A 29 -1.30 -4.09 4.52
CA GLU A 29 -2.42 -4.44 3.63
C GLU A 29 -3.73 -3.79 4.07
N PRO A 30 -3.78 -2.44 4.14
CA PRO A 30 -4.89 -1.74 4.80
C PRO A 30 -6.24 -1.89 4.10
N THR A 31 -6.25 -2.35 2.86
CA THR A 31 -7.50 -2.53 2.09
C THR A 31 -7.83 -4.00 1.81
N ALA A 32 -7.10 -4.93 2.42
CA ALA A 32 -7.37 -6.35 2.27
C ALA A 32 -8.81 -6.66 2.72
N SER A 33 -9.53 -7.41 1.90
CA SER A 33 -10.93 -7.83 2.16
C SER A 33 -11.96 -6.69 2.20
N LEU A 34 -11.59 -5.48 1.76
CA LEU A 34 -12.53 -4.37 1.65
C LEU A 34 -13.14 -4.33 0.24
N ASP A 35 -14.39 -3.85 0.14
CA ASP A 35 -15.02 -3.62 -1.15
C ASP A 35 -14.37 -2.42 -1.87
N PRO A 36 -14.66 -2.21 -3.18
CA PRO A 36 -14.02 -1.12 -3.93
C PRO A 36 -14.28 0.28 -3.36
N ALA A 37 -15.47 0.54 -2.82
CA ALA A 37 -15.79 1.85 -2.26
C ALA A 37 -14.99 2.11 -0.98
N ALA A 38 -14.90 1.12 -0.09
CA ALA A 38 -14.12 1.22 1.13
C ALA A 38 -12.63 1.33 0.82
N THR A 39 -12.14 0.57 -0.17
CA THR A 39 -10.76 0.63 -0.64
C THR A 39 -10.41 2.04 -1.11
N LYS A 40 -11.28 2.64 -1.94
CA LYS A 40 -11.08 4.00 -2.44
C LYS A 40 -11.00 5.01 -1.29
N ALA A 41 -11.88 4.87 -0.31
CA ALA A 41 -11.89 5.78 0.84
C ALA A 41 -10.58 5.72 1.62
N ILE A 42 -10.04 4.52 1.85
CA ILE A 42 -8.74 4.35 2.53
C ILE A 42 -7.60 4.94 1.68
N GLU A 43 -7.58 4.67 0.37
CA GLU A 43 -6.56 5.23 -0.53
C GLU A 43 -6.59 6.76 -0.55
N ASP A 44 -7.77 7.35 -0.55
CA ASP A 44 -7.91 8.82 -0.49
C ASP A 44 -7.34 9.38 0.82
N ILE A 45 -7.56 8.69 1.94
CA ILE A 45 -6.97 9.08 3.22
C ILE A 45 -5.45 9.00 3.18
N VAL A 46 -4.90 7.93 2.61
CA VAL A 46 -3.44 7.77 2.46
C VAL A 46 -2.85 8.91 1.64
N ARG A 47 -3.49 9.28 0.53
CA ARG A 47 -3.04 10.42 -0.29
C ARG A 47 -3.07 11.72 0.50
N ALA A 48 -4.14 11.98 1.23
CA ALA A 48 -4.27 13.19 2.03
C ALA A 48 -3.20 13.28 3.12
N VAL A 49 -2.93 12.16 3.78
CA VAL A 49 -1.91 12.06 4.83
C VAL A 49 -0.52 12.31 4.26
N THR A 50 -0.22 11.70 3.11
CA THR A 50 1.06 11.88 2.43
C THR A 50 1.25 13.34 1.99
N ALA A 51 0.18 13.98 1.50
CA ALA A 51 0.22 15.38 1.11
C ALA A 51 0.51 16.32 2.29
N ARG A 52 0.22 15.88 3.52
CA ARG A 52 0.52 16.65 4.74
C ARG A 52 1.95 16.44 5.23
N GLY A 53 2.73 15.62 4.55
CA GLY A 53 4.13 15.38 4.90
C GLY A 53 4.40 14.16 5.77
N VAL A 54 3.39 13.36 6.08
CA VAL A 54 3.59 12.11 6.81
C VAL A 54 4.14 11.05 5.84
N LYS A 55 5.21 10.37 6.23
CA LYS A 55 5.76 9.28 5.43
C LYS A 55 4.92 8.02 5.68
N VAL A 56 4.40 7.43 4.63
CA VAL A 56 3.61 6.19 4.72
C VAL A 56 4.40 5.03 4.15
N VAL A 57 4.52 3.96 4.93
CA VAL A 57 5.09 2.67 4.50
C VAL A 57 3.95 1.67 4.51
N MET A 58 3.63 1.11 3.34
CA MET A 58 2.45 0.26 3.18
C MET A 58 2.82 -1.01 2.45
N SER A 59 2.33 -2.15 2.96
CA SER A 59 2.41 -3.41 2.23
C SER A 59 1.13 -3.63 1.44
N THR A 60 1.24 -4.24 0.26
CA THR A 60 0.09 -4.60 -0.56
C THR A 60 0.45 -5.70 -1.55
N HIS A 61 -0.53 -6.54 -1.89
CA HIS A 61 -0.44 -7.50 -2.99
C HIS A 61 -1.10 -6.96 -4.26
N ASP A 62 -1.76 -5.81 -4.17
CA ASP A 62 -2.51 -5.23 -5.29
C ASP A 62 -1.58 -4.32 -6.10
N LEU A 63 -1.21 -4.77 -7.31
CA LEU A 63 -0.36 -4.01 -8.22
C LEU A 63 -0.98 -2.66 -8.61
N GLY A 64 -2.28 -2.64 -8.85
CA GLY A 64 -2.98 -1.40 -9.17
C GLY A 64 -2.88 -0.37 -8.06
N GLN A 65 -3.02 -0.83 -6.82
CA GLN A 65 -2.87 0.03 -5.64
C GLN A 65 -1.45 0.56 -5.52
N ALA A 66 -0.45 -0.30 -5.71
CA ALA A 66 0.95 0.13 -5.67
C ALA A 66 1.23 1.18 -6.73
N LYS A 67 0.73 0.99 -7.95
CA LYS A 67 0.88 2.00 -9.03
C LYS A 67 0.25 3.33 -8.67
N ARG A 68 -0.94 3.29 -8.04
CA ARG A 68 -1.68 4.52 -7.72
C ARG A 68 -1.06 5.30 -6.57
N LEU A 69 -0.45 4.62 -5.61
CA LEU A 69 -0.07 5.24 -4.34
C LEU A 69 1.43 5.38 -4.13
N ALA A 70 2.24 4.48 -4.67
CA ALA A 70 3.65 4.41 -4.31
C ALA A 70 4.49 5.49 -4.99
N GLY A 71 5.37 6.12 -4.20
CA GLY A 71 6.48 6.91 -4.74
C GLY A 71 7.69 6.03 -4.98
N ASN A 72 7.97 5.13 -4.03
CA ASN A 72 9.02 4.13 -4.13
C ASN A 72 8.45 2.76 -3.83
N VAL A 73 9.04 1.74 -4.44
CA VAL A 73 8.60 0.35 -4.30
C VAL A 73 9.74 -0.50 -3.76
N VAL A 74 9.40 -1.42 -2.87
CA VAL A 74 10.30 -2.45 -2.40
C VAL A 74 9.63 -3.79 -2.67
N LEU A 75 10.24 -4.62 -3.51
CA LEU A 75 9.73 -5.97 -3.78
C LEU A 75 10.44 -6.97 -2.90
N LEU A 76 9.66 -7.68 -2.09
CA LEU A 76 10.15 -8.74 -1.22
C LEU A 76 9.61 -10.08 -1.70
N HIS A 77 10.42 -11.11 -1.62
CA HIS A 77 10.02 -12.48 -1.91
C HIS A 77 10.80 -13.43 -1.02
N ARG A 78 10.07 -14.29 -0.30
CA ARG A 78 10.65 -15.27 0.64
C ARG A 78 11.61 -14.62 1.64
N GLY A 79 11.23 -13.46 2.18
CA GLY A 79 12.02 -12.76 3.18
C GLY A 79 13.25 -12.05 2.64
N ARG A 80 13.42 -11.98 1.31
CA ARG A 80 14.57 -11.34 0.68
C ARG A 80 14.15 -10.11 -0.10
N LEU A 81 14.99 -9.07 -0.05
CA LEU A 81 14.84 -7.91 -0.89
C LEU A 81 15.23 -8.27 -2.33
N ILE A 82 14.30 -8.16 -3.26
CA ILE A 82 14.55 -8.51 -4.66
C ILE A 82 14.90 -7.26 -5.47
N GLU A 83 14.09 -6.22 -5.34
CA GLU A 83 14.29 -5.00 -6.10
C GLU A 83 13.67 -3.83 -5.37
N THR A 84 14.28 -2.65 -5.49
CA THR A 84 13.74 -1.40 -4.95
C THR A 84 14.02 -0.26 -5.92
N GLY A 85 13.17 0.73 -5.91
CA GLY A 85 13.35 1.92 -6.73
C GLY A 85 12.09 2.76 -6.84
N PRO A 86 12.17 3.88 -7.59
CA PRO A 86 10.99 4.69 -7.86
C PRO A 86 9.91 3.86 -8.55
N ALA A 87 8.64 4.11 -8.17
CA ALA A 87 7.53 3.32 -8.68
C ALA A 87 7.43 3.39 -10.21
N GLU A 88 7.62 4.57 -10.79
CA GLU A 88 7.56 4.75 -12.23
C GLU A 88 8.55 3.85 -12.95
N GLU A 89 9.80 3.81 -12.49
CA GLU A 89 10.83 2.96 -13.07
C GLU A 89 10.56 1.47 -12.83
N PHE A 90 10.13 1.13 -11.62
CA PHE A 90 9.83 -0.26 -11.25
C PHE A 90 8.77 -0.86 -12.17
N PHE A 91 7.68 -0.14 -12.41
CA PHE A 91 6.58 -0.64 -13.24
C PHE A 91 6.85 -0.56 -14.73
N ALA A 92 7.62 0.43 -15.18
CA ALA A 92 7.91 0.60 -16.61
C ALA A 92 9.06 -0.29 -17.09
N ALA A 93 10.09 -0.47 -16.26
CA ALA A 93 11.32 -1.17 -16.64
C ALA A 93 11.91 -1.95 -15.47
N PRO A 94 11.22 -3.02 -15.00
CA PRO A 94 11.72 -3.83 -13.90
C PRO A 94 13.04 -4.51 -14.26
N ARG A 95 14.00 -4.48 -13.34
CA ARG A 95 15.37 -4.93 -13.62
C ARG A 95 15.60 -6.41 -13.34
N THR A 96 14.80 -7.01 -12.44
CA THR A 96 14.96 -8.42 -12.06
C THR A 96 13.93 -9.30 -12.74
N PRO A 97 14.25 -10.60 -12.97
CA PRO A 97 13.26 -11.54 -13.49
C PRO A 97 12.04 -11.68 -12.58
N GLU A 98 12.25 -11.65 -11.27
CA GLU A 98 11.17 -11.75 -10.28
C GLU A 98 10.22 -10.57 -10.40
N ALA A 99 10.74 -9.36 -10.52
CA ALA A 99 9.91 -8.16 -10.69
C ALA A 99 9.12 -8.20 -12.00
N ARG A 100 9.75 -8.65 -13.08
CA ARG A 100 9.06 -8.80 -14.38
C ARG A 100 7.90 -9.78 -14.28
N LYS A 101 8.10 -10.91 -13.63
CA LYS A 101 7.05 -11.92 -13.42
C LYS A 101 5.92 -11.40 -12.56
N PHE A 102 6.27 -10.73 -11.48
CA PHE A 102 5.29 -10.14 -10.56
C PHE A 102 4.40 -9.12 -11.28
N ILE A 103 5.00 -8.23 -12.06
CA ILE A 103 4.28 -7.19 -12.80
C ILE A 103 3.42 -7.81 -13.91
N ALA A 104 3.88 -8.89 -14.53
CA ALA A 104 3.11 -9.62 -15.54
C ALA A 104 1.97 -10.45 -14.96
N GLY A 105 1.84 -10.51 -13.64
CA GLY A 105 0.81 -11.29 -12.97
C GLY A 105 1.16 -12.76 -12.82
N GLU A 106 2.41 -13.14 -13.06
CA GLU A 106 2.86 -14.52 -12.88
C GLU A 106 3.12 -14.83 -11.41
N LEU A 107 2.87 -16.09 -11.05
CA LEU A 107 3.09 -16.54 -9.69
C LEU A 107 4.58 -16.74 -9.43
N LEU A 108 5.07 -16.14 -8.35
CA LEU A 108 6.44 -16.35 -7.89
C LEU A 108 6.51 -17.60 -7.02
N VAL A 109 7.41 -18.52 -7.35
CA VAL A 109 7.60 -19.78 -6.63
C VAL A 109 9.01 -19.89 -6.05
#